data_7c7a4e20022610804b8d8b4f3cc87636
#
_entry.id   7c7a4e20022610804b8d8b4f3cc87636
#
_cell.length_a   1.000
_cell.length_b   1.000
_cell.length_c   1.000
_cell.angle_alpha   90.00
_cell.angle_beta   90.00
_cell.angle_gamma   90.00
#
_symmetry.space_group_name_H-M   'P 1'
#
loop_
_entity.id
_entity.type
_entity.pdbx_description
1 polymer ?
#
loop_
_entity_poly.entity_id
_entity_poly.type
_entity_poly.pdbx_seq_one_letter_code
_entity_poly.pdbx_strand_id
1 'polypeptide(L)'
;MSKLTVATTQFACSWDLNNNLDQAEQLVREAAAKGAQLILLQELFATPYFCIEQDHKHLALAEEYSSSSLLKRFAALAKELGVVLPLSWFEKAGNAYFNSLAVADADGTLLGVYRKTHIPNAIGYQEKEYFSPGDTGFKVWDTAFGRIGAGICWDQWFPETARCLALQGAEVL
;
A
#
# COMPACT_ATOMS: atom_id res chain seq x y z
N MET A 1 -8.57 -26.12 0.30
CA MET A 1 -7.95 -24.78 0.13
C MET A 1 -6.51 -24.97 -0.33
N SER A 2 -6.11 -24.32 -1.41
CA SER A 2 -4.71 -24.28 -1.82
C SER A 2 -3.91 -23.51 -0.76
N LYS A 3 -2.68 -23.91 -0.50
CA LYS A 3 -1.79 -23.23 0.45
C LYS A 3 -1.33 -21.90 -0.19
N LEU A 4 -1.57 -20.77 0.48
CA LEU A 4 -1.02 -19.45 0.12
C LEU A 4 0.25 -19.19 0.93
N THR A 5 1.33 -18.82 0.25
CA THR A 5 2.56 -18.35 0.89
C THR A 5 2.60 -16.83 0.86
N VAL A 6 2.63 -16.22 2.03
CA VAL A 6 2.67 -14.75 2.19
C VAL A 6 4.02 -14.31 2.74
N ALA A 7 4.42 -13.10 2.39
CA ALA A 7 5.60 -12.46 2.95
C ALA A 7 5.31 -11.00 3.31
N THR A 8 6.02 -10.51 4.32
CA THR A 8 6.10 -9.07 4.64
C THR A 8 7.55 -8.63 4.57
N THR A 9 7.77 -7.41 4.10
CA THR A 9 9.11 -6.82 4.00
C THR A 9 9.23 -5.61 4.91
N GLN A 10 10.44 -5.32 5.35
CA GLN A 10 10.74 -4.13 6.14
C GLN A 10 12.18 -3.68 5.89
N PHE A 11 12.37 -2.37 5.72
CA PHE A 11 13.68 -1.73 5.59
C PHE A 11 13.64 -0.29 6.11
N ALA A 12 14.80 0.28 6.39
CA ALA A 12 14.91 1.69 6.78
C ALA A 12 14.90 2.59 5.54
N CYS A 13 13.91 3.46 5.43
CA CYS A 13 13.83 4.42 4.33
C CYS A 13 14.76 5.61 4.56
N SER A 14 15.34 6.10 3.47
CA SER A 14 16.09 7.36 3.38
C SER A 14 15.32 8.39 2.54
N TRP A 15 15.83 9.63 2.46
CA TRP A 15 15.27 10.64 1.56
C TRP A 15 15.68 10.46 0.09
N ASP A 16 16.46 9.41 -0.22
CA ASP A 16 16.71 8.98 -1.59
C ASP A 16 15.60 8.02 -2.04
N LEU A 17 14.64 8.54 -2.77
CA LEU A 17 13.49 7.82 -3.29
C LEU A 17 13.91 6.60 -4.13
N ASN A 18 14.88 6.77 -5.02
CA ASN A 18 15.30 5.69 -5.91
C ASN A 18 15.94 4.54 -5.10
N ASN A 19 16.77 4.88 -4.12
CA ASN A 19 17.37 3.87 -3.23
C ASN A 19 16.28 3.09 -2.45
N ASN A 20 15.23 3.76 -1.97
CA ASN A 20 14.13 3.07 -1.27
C ASN A 20 13.36 2.14 -2.21
N LEU A 21 13.05 2.59 -3.43
CA LEU A 21 12.37 1.76 -4.42
C LEU A 21 13.22 0.56 -4.84
N ASP A 22 14.54 0.72 -4.98
CA ASP A 22 15.47 -0.37 -5.31
C ASP A 22 15.54 -1.40 -4.18
N GLN A 23 15.64 -0.96 -2.92
CA GLN A 23 15.60 -1.85 -1.76
C GLN A 23 14.26 -2.60 -1.65
N ALA A 24 13.14 -1.91 -1.84
CA ALA A 24 11.81 -2.53 -1.84
C ALA A 24 11.71 -3.61 -2.93
N GLU A 25 12.14 -3.31 -4.15
CA GLU A 25 12.15 -4.26 -5.26
C GLU A 25 13.03 -5.47 -4.96
N GLN A 26 14.24 -5.27 -4.43
CA GLN A 26 15.11 -6.36 -4.03
C GLN A 26 14.44 -7.30 -3.03
N LEU A 27 13.81 -6.76 -1.98
CA LEU A 27 13.11 -7.56 -0.97
C LEU A 27 11.92 -8.32 -1.56
N VAL A 28 11.17 -7.71 -2.49
CA VAL A 28 10.09 -8.40 -3.21
C VAL A 28 10.65 -9.57 -4.02
N ARG A 29 11.76 -9.38 -4.75
CA ARG A 29 12.42 -10.45 -5.51
C ARG A 29 12.89 -11.58 -4.62
N GLU A 30 13.47 -11.26 -3.47
CA GLU A 30 13.92 -12.26 -2.47
C GLU A 30 12.74 -13.07 -1.90
N ALA A 31 11.63 -12.39 -1.59
CA ALA A 31 10.42 -13.06 -1.09
C ALA A 31 9.80 -13.98 -2.15
N ALA A 32 9.69 -13.50 -3.40
CA ALA A 32 9.18 -14.29 -4.53
C ALA A 32 10.06 -15.53 -4.79
N ALA A 33 11.39 -15.38 -4.74
CA ALA A 33 12.34 -16.50 -4.89
C ALA A 33 12.19 -17.58 -3.79
N LYS A 34 11.65 -17.20 -2.61
CA LYS A 34 11.29 -18.12 -1.52
C LYS A 34 9.87 -18.69 -1.64
N GLY A 35 9.16 -18.41 -2.74
CA GLY A 35 7.84 -18.93 -3.05
C GLY A 35 6.68 -18.09 -2.51
N ALA A 36 6.90 -16.85 -2.07
CA ALA A 36 5.82 -15.97 -1.67
C ALA A 36 4.98 -15.57 -2.89
N GLN A 37 3.67 -15.60 -2.73
CA GLN A 37 2.68 -15.29 -3.77
C GLN A 37 1.98 -13.95 -3.51
N LEU A 38 1.82 -13.56 -2.24
CA LEU A 38 1.34 -12.27 -1.79
C LEU A 38 2.40 -11.64 -0.92
N ILE A 39 2.92 -10.47 -1.31
CA ILE A 39 4.05 -9.81 -0.64
C ILE A 39 3.64 -8.40 -0.25
N LEU A 40 3.65 -8.12 1.04
CA LEU A 40 3.27 -6.83 1.61
C LEU A 40 4.52 -6.00 1.91
N LEU A 41 4.56 -4.79 1.35
CA LEU A 41 5.52 -3.75 1.69
C LEU A 41 4.98 -2.88 2.84
N GLN A 42 5.88 -2.15 3.51
CA GLN A 42 5.49 -1.22 4.58
C GLN A 42 4.67 -0.03 4.03
N GLU A 43 3.89 0.60 4.93
CA GLU A 43 3.14 1.82 4.62
C GLU A 43 4.09 2.94 4.17
N LEU A 44 3.74 3.65 3.07
CA LEU A 44 4.47 4.80 2.51
C LEU A 44 5.98 4.51 2.27
N PHE A 45 6.29 3.31 1.82
CA PHE A 45 7.66 2.76 1.74
C PHE A 45 8.62 3.52 0.83
N ALA A 46 8.13 4.46 0.05
CA ALA A 46 8.98 5.25 -0.86
C ALA A 46 9.83 6.31 -0.15
N THR A 47 9.46 6.71 1.07
CA THR A 47 10.12 7.77 1.84
C THR A 47 10.19 7.41 3.32
N PRO A 48 11.00 8.13 4.13
CA PRO A 48 10.80 8.13 5.57
C PRO A 48 9.37 8.54 5.90
N TYR A 49 8.84 8.08 7.03
CA TYR A 49 7.51 8.46 7.50
C TYR A 49 7.48 9.94 7.90
N PHE A 50 7.14 10.80 6.94
CA PHE A 50 7.22 12.26 7.08
C PHE A 50 6.15 12.86 8.00
N CYS A 51 5.11 12.11 8.35
CA CYS A 51 4.04 12.56 9.24
C CYS A 51 4.46 12.71 10.72
N ILE A 52 5.73 12.51 11.05
CA ILE A 52 6.30 12.85 12.35
C ILE A 52 6.48 14.37 12.52
N GLU A 53 6.45 15.12 11.43
CA GLU A 53 6.60 16.59 11.42
C GLU A 53 5.48 17.23 10.59
N GLN A 54 5.29 18.56 10.77
CA GLN A 54 4.31 19.35 10.03
C GLN A 54 5.06 20.26 9.04
N ASP A 55 5.41 19.72 7.88
CA ASP A 55 6.11 20.46 6.84
C ASP A 55 5.47 20.24 5.48
N HIS A 56 4.76 21.25 4.99
CA HIS A 56 4.03 21.19 3.72
C HIS A 56 4.92 20.96 2.50
N LYS A 57 6.26 21.04 2.62
CA LYS A 57 7.17 20.64 1.53
C LYS A 57 6.94 19.18 1.09
N HIS A 58 6.48 18.32 2.02
CA HIS A 58 6.23 16.91 1.76
C HIS A 58 5.01 16.67 0.85
N LEU A 59 4.13 17.66 0.65
CA LEU A 59 3.04 17.55 -0.33
C LEU A 59 3.55 17.32 -1.76
N ALA A 60 4.78 17.74 -2.04
CA ALA A 60 5.43 17.51 -3.34
C ALA A 60 5.79 16.03 -3.60
N LEU A 61 5.72 15.17 -2.58
CA LEU A 61 5.97 13.72 -2.69
C LEU A 61 4.76 12.96 -3.25
N ALA A 62 3.59 13.60 -3.29
CA ALA A 62 2.36 12.94 -3.71
C ALA A 62 2.31 12.72 -5.22
N GLU A 63 1.89 11.53 -5.63
CA GLU A 63 1.71 11.15 -7.03
C GLU A 63 0.23 10.86 -7.35
N GLU A 64 -0.21 11.20 -8.55
CA GLU A 64 -1.54 10.80 -9.04
C GLU A 64 -1.54 9.31 -9.43
N TYR A 65 -2.63 8.61 -9.14
CA TYR A 65 -2.78 7.18 -9.47
C TYR A 65 -2.42 6.86 -10.92
N SER A 66 -2.93 7.63 -11.87
CA SER A 66 -2.76 7.38 -13.30
C SER A 66 -1.33 7.59 -13.82
N SER A 67 -0.57 8.46 -13.16
CA SER A 67 0.78 8.84 -13.58
C SER A 67 1.89 8.30 -12.68
N SER A 68 1.55 7.75 -11.50
CA SER A 68 2.52 7.27 -10.51
C SER A 68 3.58 6.35 -11.10
N SER A 69 4.83 6.76 -10.95
CA SER A 69 5.98 5.99 -11.38
C SER A 69 6.21 4.77 -10.49
N LEU A 70 5.93 4.92 -9.20
CA LEU A 70 5.98 3.85 -8.20
C LEU A 70 5.02 2.72 -8.58
N LEU A 71 3.73 3.05 -8.81
CA LEU A 71 2.72 2.03 -9.13
C LEU A 71 3.06 1.32 -10.44
N LYS A 72 3.50 2.03 -11.47
CA LYS A 72 3.92 1.45 -12.75
C LYS A 72 5.10 0.49 -12.60
N ARG A 73 6.11 0.89 -11.81
CA ARG A 73 7.30 0.06 -11.55
C ARG A 73 6.91 -1.25 -10.87
N PHE A 74 6.14 -1.17 -9.78
CA PHE A 74 5.79 -2.36 -9.00
C PHE A 74 4.69 -3.22 -9.66
N ALA A 75 3.82 -2.65 -10.49
CA ALA A 75 2.91 -3.42 -11.33
C ALA A 75 3.67 -4.25 -12.38
N ALA A 76 4.71 -3.68 -12.99
CA ALA A 76 5.59 -4.43 -13.89
C ALA A 76 6.35 -5.54 -13.15
N LEU A 77 6.82 -5.27 -11.94
CA LEU A 77 7.50 -6.25 -11.08
C LEU A 77 6.56 -7.39 -10.66
N ALA A 78 5.31 -7.07 -10.29
CA ALA A 78 4.27 -8.05 -9.96
C ALA A 78 4.06 -9.02 -11.12
N LYS A 79 3.94 -8.49 -12.34
CA LYS A 79 3.81 -9.29 -13.57
C LYS A 79 5.03 -10.15 -13.85
N GLU A 80 6.24 -9.58 -13.72
CA GLU A 80 7.49 -10.30 -13.97
C GLU A 80 7.63 -11.52 -13.06
N LEU A 81 7.28 -11.35 -11.77
CA LEU A 81 7.45 -12.38 -10.74
C LEU A 81 6.22 -13.27 -10.55
N GLY A 82 5.07 -12.91 -11.14
CA GLY A 82 3.81 -13.61 -10.95
C GLY A 82 3.29 -13.55 -9.51
N VAL A 83 3.42 -12.38 -8.84
CA VAL A 83 3.03 -12.18 -7.43
C VAL A 83 2.03 -11.04 -7.28
N VAL A 84 1.28 -11.05 -6.18
CA VAL A 84 0.36 -9.97 -5.80
C VAL A 84 1.05 -9.01 -4.85
N LEU A 85 0.99 -7.71 -5.14
CA LEU A 85 1.61 -6.65 -4.35
C LEU A 85 0.58 -5.60 -3.93
N PRO A 86 0.21 -5.52 -2.64
CA PRO A 86 -0.41 -4.33 -2.07
C PRO A 86 0.63 -3.21 -1.97
N LEU A 87 0.37 -2.08 -2.60
CA LEU A 87 1.29 -0.96 -2.79
C LEU A 87 0.76 0.29 -2.09
N SER A 88 1.40 0.70 -1.00
CA SER A 88 1.08 1.94 -0.31
C SER A 88 1.84 3.11 -0.89
N TRP A 89 1.14 4.24 -1.15
CA TRP A 89 1.78 5.46 -1.62
C TRP A 89 1.03 6.71 -1.15
N PHE A 90 1.68 7.88 -1.25
CA PHE A 90 1.07 9.17 -1.03
C PHE A 90 0.34 9.60 -2.31
N GLU A 91 -0.99 9.59 -2.28
CA GLU A 91 -1.84 9.92 -3.43
C GLU A 91 -2.20 11.39 -3.46
N LYS A 92 -2.09 12.00 -4.65
CA LYS A 92 -2.75 13.24 -5.00
C LYS A 92 -3.94 12.93 -5.90
N ALA A 93 -5.15 13.39 -5.54
CA ALA A 93 -6.36 13.24 -6.34
C ALA A 93 -7.06 14.59 -6.46
N GLY A 94 -6.86 15.27 -7.58
CA GLY A 94 -7.32 16.65 -7.76
C GLY A 94 -6.70 17.60 -6.74
N ASN A 95 -7.53 18.17 -5.87
CA ASN A 95 -7.10 19.08 -4.81
C ASN A 95 -6.97 18.40 -3.43
N ALA A 96 -7.15 17.09 -3.36
CA ALA A 96 -7.06 16.32 -2.12
C ALA A 96 -5.85 15.37 -2.13
N TYR A 97 -5.40 15.03 -0.93
CA TYR A 97 -4.29 14.12 -0.71
C TYR A 97 -4.72 12.98 0.20
N PHE A 98 -4.24 11.77 -0.07
CA PHE A 98 -4.64 10.57 0.65
C PHE A 98 -3.45 9.66 0.95
N ASN A 99 -3.53 8.96 2.07
CA ASN A 99 -2.72 7.78 2.30
C ASN A 99 -3.45 6.60 1.63
N SER A 100 -2.89 6.07 0.59
CA SER A 100 -3.58 5.15 -0.32
C SER A 100 -2.85 3.84 -0.51
N LEU A 101 -3.60 2.82 -0.90
CA LEU A 101 -3.11 1.49 -1.25
C LEU A 101 -3.76 1.05 -2.56
N ALA A 102 -2.93 0.63 -3.50
CA ALA A 102 -3.35 -0.05 -4.73
C ALA A 102 -2.91 -1.51 -4.68
N VAL A 103 -3.65 -2.40 -5.34
CA VAL A 103 -3.24 -3.80 -5.47
C VAL A 103 -2.81 -4.04 -6.90
N ALA A 104 -1.56 -4.47 -7.09
CA ALA A 104 -1.06 -5.00 -8.35
C ALA A 104 -1.24 -6.53 -8.34
N ASP A 105 -2.02 -7.05 -9.27
CA ASP A 105 -2.22 -8.49 -9.43
C ASP A 105 -1.03 -9.15 -10.15
N ALA A 106 -0.97 -10.46 -10.12
CA ALA A 106 0.11 -11.27 -10.68
C ALA A 106 0.32 -11.11 -12.19
N ASP A 107 -0.64 -10.56 -12.91
CA ASP A 107 -0.52 -10.19 -14.34
C ASP A 107 -0.06 -8.74 -14.56
N GLY A 108 0.13 -7.97 -13.48
CA GLY A 108 0.49 -6.57 -13.48
C GLY A 108 -0.70 -5.61 -13.57
N THR A 109 -1.93 -6.10 -13.54
CA THR A 109 -3.12 -5.26 -13.50
C THR A 109 -3.23 -4.56 -12.16
N LEU A 110 -3.44 -3.23 -12.16
CA LEU A 110 -3.80 -2.48 -10.96
C LEU A 110 -5.31 -2.60 -10.73
N LEU A 111 -5.71 -3.25 -9.64
CA LEU A 111 -7.11 -3.58 -9.33
C LEU A 111 -7.90 -2.44 -8.68
N GLY A 112 -7.32 -1.25 -8.60
CA GLY A 112 -7.93 -0.05 -8.02
C GLY A 112 -7.34 0.34 -6.68
N VAL A 113 -8.00 1.31 -6.02
CA VAL A 113 -7.45 2.05 -4.88
C VAL A 113 -8.33 1.90 -3.65
N TYR A 114 -7.71 1.71 -2.50
CA TYR A 114 -8.25 1.98 -1.17
C TYR A 114 -7.56 3.21 -0.59
N ARG A 115 -8.32 4.14 -0.04
CA ARG A 115 -7.84 5.30 0.70
C ARG A 115 -8.08 5.09 2.18
N LYS A 116 -7.06 5.27 3.00
CA LYS A 116 -7.10 5.08 4.46
C LYS A 116 -8.28 5.82 5.08
N THR A 117 -9.15 5.09 5.73
CA THR A 117 -10.39 5.64 6.32
C THR A 117 -10.09 6.41 7.60
N HIS A 118 -9.26 5.84 8.48
CA HIS A 118 -9.00 6.38 9.81
C HIS A 118 -7.63 7.06 9.82
N ILE A 119 -7.63 8.39 9.83
CA ILE A 119 -6.43 9.22 9.81
C ILE A 119 -6.07 9.64 11.24
N PRO A 120 -4.95 9.16 11.81
CA PRO A 120 -4.52 9.53 13.15
C PRO A 120 -4.04 10.99 13.20
N ASN A 121 -4.11 11.55 14.42
CA ASN A 121 -3.53 12.85 14.71
C ASN A 121 -3.02 12.87 16.15
N ALA A 122 -1.74 12.55 16.31
CA ALA A 122 -1.04 12.55 17.59
C ALA A 122 0.43 12.93 17.38
N ILE A 123 1.14 13.20 18.47
CA ILE A 123 2.60 13.45 18.39
C ILE A 123 3.28 12.24 17.74
N GLY A 124 4.05 12.47 16.68
CA GLY A 124 4.69 11.43 15.86
C GLY A 124 3.79 10.77 14.81
N TYR A 125 2.49 11.13 14.75
CA TYR A 125 1.50 10.62 13.80
C TYR A 125 0.57 11.75 13.34
N GLN A 126 1.14 12.82 12.77
CA GLN A 126 0.41 14.05 12.40
C GLN A 126 -0.15 13.93 10.99
N GLU A 127 -0.83 12.82 10.70
CA GLU A 127 -1.29 12.49 9.36
C GLU A 127 -2.38 13.43 8.84
N LYS A 128 -3.17 14.07 9.73
CA LYS A 128 -4.22 15.03 9.31
C LYS A 128 -3.66 16.32 8.67
N GLU A 129 -2.37 16.58 8.81
CA GLU A 129 -1.71 17.69 8.09
C GLU A 129 -1.57 17.40 6.59
N TYR A 130 -1.59 16.10 6.21
CA TYR A 130 -1.30 15.66 4.87
C TYR A 130 -2.48 14.97 4.20
N PHE A 131 -3.25 14.18 4.93
CA PHE A 131 -4.24 13.28 4.35
C PHE A 131 -5.66 13.62 4.73
N SER A 132 -6.53 13.63 3.73
CA SER A 132 -7.98 13.59 3.92
C SER A 132 -8.41 12.17 4.33
N PRO A 133 -9.50 12.03 5.12
CA PRO A 133 -10.13 10.72 5.31
C PRO A 133 -10.52 10.08 3.98
N GLY A 134 -10.31 8.77 3.87
CA GLY A 134 -10.61 8.02 2.66
C GLY A 134 -12.09 8.02 2.31
N ASP A 135 -12.38 8.09 1.02
CA ASP A 135 -13.72 8.17 0.44
C ASP A 135 -14.09 6.93 -0.40
N THR A 136 -13.22 5.93 -0.46
CA THR A 136 -13.42 4.71 -1.26
C THR A 136 -14.26 3.64 -0.58
N GLY A 137 -14.49 3.75 0.73
CA GLY A 137 -14.98 2.65 1.56
C GLY A 137 -13.95 1.50 1.65
N PHE A 138 -14.27 0.49 2.48
CA PHE A 138 -13.44 -0.71 2.57
C PHE A 138 -13.57 -1.56 1.31
N LYS A 139 -12.45 -2.13 0.84
CA LYS A 139 -12.38 -2.85 -0.43
C LYS A 139 -11.78 -4.23 -0.28
N VAL A 140 -12.33 -5.16 -1.05
CA VAL A 140 -11.81 -6.51 -1.26
C VAL A 140 -11.55 -6.67 -2.75
N TRP A 141 -10.44 -7.29 -3.09
CA TRP A 141 -10.04 -7.55 -4.47
C TRP A 141 -9.94 -9.05 -4.73
N ASP A 142 -10.49 -9.47 -5.86
CA ASP A 142 -10.25 -10.82 -6.38
C ASP A 142 -8.89 -10.81 -7.09
N THR A 143 -7.95 -11.60 -6.58
CA THR A 143 -6.59 -11.70 -7.10
C THR A 143 -6.29 -13.12 -7.60
N ALA A 144 -5.19 -13.29 -8.30
CA ALA A 144 -4.73 -14.62 -8.76
C ALA A 144 -4.60 -15.64 -7.61
N PHE A 145 -4.45 -15.21 -6.35
CA PHE A 145 -4.20 -16.08 -5.21
C PHE A 145 -5.28 -16.02 -4.11
N GLY A 146 -6.45 -15.50 -4.43
CA GLY A 146 -7.59 -15.40 -3.52
C GLY A 146 -8.07 -13.98 -3.30
N ARG A 147 -9.09 -13.85 -2.47
CA ARG A 147 -9.72 -12.56 -2.16
C ARG A 147 -8.99 -11.89 -1.00
N ILE A 148 -8.40 -10.74 -1.26
CA ILE A 148 -7.68 -9.97 -0.24
C ILE A 148 -8.41 -8.69 0.12
N GLY A 149 -8.47 -8.37 1.41
CA GLY A 149 -8.90 -7.09 1.94
C GLY A 149 -7.73 -6.36 2.58
N ALA A 150 -7.71 -5.04 2.51
CA ALA A 150 -6.64 -4.26 3.12
C ALA A 150 -7.18 -3.10 3.95
N GLY A 151 -6.54 -2.88 5.10
CA GLY A 151 -6.60 -1.66 5.88
C GLY A 151 -5.20 -1.10 6.06
N ILE A 152 -5.08 0.17 6.38
CA ILE A 152 -3.79 0.84 6.54
C ILE A 152 -3.62 1.26 8.01
N CYS A 153 -2.59 0.73 8.67
CA CYS A 153 -2.11 1.14 9.99
C CYS A 153 -3.24 1.28 11.03
N TRP A 154 -3.67 2.50 11.36
CA TRP A 154 -4.68 2.78 12.38
C TRP A 154 -6.05 2.19 12.06
N ASP A 155 -6.37 1.89 10.79
CA ASP A 155 -7.61 1.19 10.43
C ASP A 155 -7.79 -0.13 11.21
N GLN A 156 -6.70 -0.84 11.52
CA GLN A 156 -6.74 -2.10 12.27
C GLN A 156 -7.29 -1.97 13.71
N TRP A 157 -7.28 -0.76 14.28
CA TRP A 157 -7.79 -0.51 15.64
C TRP A 157 -9.32 -0.46 15.68
N PHE A 158 -9.95 -0.30 14.54
CA PHE A 158 -11.40 -0.22 14.38
C PHE A 158 -11.93 -1.59 13.94
N PRO A 159 -12.71 -2.29 14.78
CA PRO A 159 -13.20 -3.64 14.45
C PRO A 159 -14.09 -3.64 13.18
N GLU A 160 -14.67 -2.50 12.81
CA GLU A 160 -15.44 -2.33 11.58
C GLU A 160 -14.61 -2.61 10.34
N THR A 161 -13.33 -2.26 10.34
CA THR A 161 -12.43 -2.51 9.19
C THR A 161 -12.37 -3.99 8.87
N ALA A 162 -11.92 -4.82 9.81
CA ALA A 162 -11.81 -6.27 9.60
C ALA A 162 -13.19 -6.91 9.36
N ARG A 163 -14.23 -6.46 10.08
CA ARG A 163 -15.59 -6.98 9.91
C ARG A 163 -16.16 -6.70 8.54
N CYS A 164 -16.05 -5.47 8.04
CA CYS A 164 -16.54 -5.10 6.72
C CYS A 164 -15.80 -5.86 5.62
N LEU A 165 -14.47 -6.01 5.73
CA LEU A 165 -13.68 -6.77 4.77
C LEU A 165 -14.06 -8.27 4.77
N ALA A 166 -14.23 -8.86 5.96
CA ALA A 166 -14.66 -10.26 6.08
C ALA A 166 -16.08 -10.49 5.51
N LEU A 167 -17.03 -9.56 5.77
CA LEU A 167 -18.39 -9.64 5.22
C LEU A 167 -18.42 -9.48 3.69
N GLN A 168 -17.45 -8.77 3.11
CA GLN A 168 -17.26 -8.68 1.66
C GLN A 168 -16.57 -9.93 1.08
N GLY A 169 -16.21 -10.89 1.93
CA GLY A 169 -15.65 -12.18 1.53
C GLY A 169 -14.13 -12.19 1.38
N ALA A 170 -13.41 -11.30 2.07
CA ALA A 170 -11.96 -11.39 2.14
C ALA A 170 -11.52 -12.71 2.80
N GLU A 171 -10.58 -13.39 2.17
CA GLU A 171 -9.97 -14.63 2.68
C GLU A 171 -8.66 -14.35 3.41
N VAL A 172 -8.03 -13.21 3.07
CA VAL A 172 -6.81 -12.67 3.69
C VAL A 172 -7.01 -11.18 3.99
N LEU A 173 -6.58 -10.72 5.17
CA LEU A 173 -6.60 -9.33 5.59
C LEU A 173 -5.18 -8.85 5.87
#